data_5da658d0f99182d3e5166840d8efa6a6
#
_entry.id   5da658d0f99182d3e5166840d8efa6a6
#
_cell.length_a   1.000
_cell.length_b   1.000
_cell.length_c   1.000
_cell.angle_alpha   90.00
_cell.angle_beta   90.00
_cell.angle_gamma   90.00
#
_symmetry.space_group_name_H-M   'P 1'
#
loop_
_entity.id
_entity.type
_entity.pdbx_description
1 polymer ?
#
loop_
_entity_poly.entity_id
_entity_poly.type
_entity_poly.pdbx_seq_one_letter_code
_entity_poly.pdbx_strand_id
1 'polypeptide(L)'
;MTGAGESSAELLLSRGGVQRIPSPKIELFQMRDFASADLCARLIALIEKDRRPSTLADASDDHYFRTSETCDLDAEEPAVRELEALLAALNGIDPTYGEPLQGQRYEVGQEFKPHCDYFNRDGQDWHKYCSVAGQRTWTFMVYLNAVEAGGATRFKAVGKTFQPEPGKLVCWNNRRPDQRENPSTIHHGMKVRKGVKYVITKWYREKEWGW
;
A
#
# COMPACT_ATOMS: atom_id res chain seq x y z
N MET A 1 -1.80 -26.05 3.38
CA MET A 1 -2.12 -24.61 3.53
C MET A 1 -1.53 -23.93 2.34
N THR A 2 -2.36 -23.29 1.54
CA THR A 2 -1.89 -22.41 0.44
C THR A 2 -1.09 -21.27 1.05
N GLY A 3 0.04 -20.93 0.45
CA GLY A 3 0.90 -19.84 0.93
C GLY A 3 0.16 -18.51 1.05
N ALA A 4 0.65 -17.61 1.90
CA ALA A 4 -0.01 -16.34 2.20
C ALA A 4 -0.34 -15.56 0.91
N GLY A 5 -1.62 -15.46 0.59
CA GLY A 5 -2.13 -14.70 -0.53
C GLY A 5 -2.19 -15.41 -1.89
N GLU A 6 -1.92 -16.71 -1.98
CA GLU A 6 -2.04 -17.46 -3.26
C GLU A 6 -3.46 -17.45 -3.83
N SER A 7 -4.48 -17.50 -2.97
CA SER A 7 -5.90 -17.44 -3.37
C SER A 7 -6.50 -16.03 -3.31
N SER A 8 -5.72 -15.00 -2.91
CA SER A 8 -6.27 -13.65 -2.68
C SER A 8 -6.81 -13.01 -3.95
N ALA A 9 -6.21 -13.25 -5.11
CA ALA A 9 -6.71 -12.73 -6.38
C ALA A 9 -8.10 -13.29 -6.73
N GLU A 10 -8.32 -14.60 -6.51
CA GLU A 10 -9.61 -15.25 -6.75
C GLU A 10 -10.67 -14.76 -5.77
N LEU A 11 -10.29 -14.63 -4.49
CA LEU A 11 -11.18 -14.10 -3.46
C LEU A 11 -11.57 -12.65 -3.75
N LEU A 12 -10.62 -11.79 -4.14
CA LEU A 12 -10.89 -10.42 -4.56
C LEU A 12 -11.89 -10.37 -5.72
N LEU A 13 -11.73 -11.24 -6.73
CA LEU A 13 -12.66 -11.32 -7.87
C LEU A 13 -14.06 -11.76 -7.48
N SER A 14 -14.22 -12.53 -6.41
CA SER A 14 -15.52 -12.96 -5.89
C SER A 14 -16.25 -11.89 -5.09
N ARG A 15 -15.55 -10.79 -4.71
CA ARG A 15 -16.12 -9.73 -3.88
C ARG A 15 -16.85 -8.69 -4.73
N GLY A 16 -18.08 -8.38 -4.35
CA GLY A 16 -18.84 -7.28 -4.97
C GLY A 16 -18.10 -5.94 -4.86
N GLY A 17 -18.09 -5.17 -5.95
CA GLY A 17 -17.44 -3.85 -5.99
C GLY A 17 -15.96 -3.87 -6.34
N VAL A 18 -15.27 -5.01 -6.24
CA VAL A 18 -13.88 -5.16 -6.67
C VAL A 18 -13.80 -5.20 -8.20
N GLN A 19 -12.94 -4.41 -8.76
CA GLN A 19 -12.70 -4.32 -10.21
C GLN A 19 -11.25 -4.68 -10.50
N ARG A 20 -11.02 -5.72 -11.30
CA ARG A 20 -9.68 -6.04 -11.84
C ARG A 20 -9.32 -5.06 -12.95
N ILE A 21 -8.09 -4.58 -12.93
CA ILE A 21 -7.52 -3.82 -14.04
C ILE A 21 -6.98 -4.84 -15.06
N PRO A 22 -7.51 -4.86 -16.29
CA PRO A 22 -7.08 -5.83 -17.30
C PRO A 22 -5.59 -5.68 -17.62
N SER A 23 -4.81 -6.68 -17.27
CA SER A 23 -3.38 -6.76 -17.62
C SER A 23 -2.87 -8.19 -17.43
N PRO A 24 -2.10 -8.73 -18.36
CA PRO A 24 -1.39 -10.00 -18.16
C PRO A 24 -0.10 -9.84 -17.32
N LYS A 25 0.32 -8.60 -17.03
CA LYS A 25 1.60 -8.29 -16.39
C LYS A 25 1.52 -8.25 -14.87
N ILE A 26 0.33 -7.98 -14.33
CA ILE A 26 0.14 -7.72 -12.90
C ILE A 26 -1.29 -8.06 -12.48
N GLU A 27 -1.45 -8.61 -11.30
CA GLU A 27 -2.72 -8.67 -10.60
C GLU A 27 -2.92 -7.34 -9.87
N LEU A 28 -3.80 -6.51 -10.40
CA LEU A 28 -4.07 -5.15 -9.94
C LEU A 28 -5.58 -4.94 -9.86
N PHE A 29 -6.04 -4.47 -8.72
CA PHE A 29 -7.46 -4.31 -8.43
C PHE A 29 -7.75 -2.94 -7.83
N GLN A 30 -8.98 -2.50 -7.95
CA GLN A 30 -9.51 -1.34 -7.24
C GLN A 30 -10.90 -1.64 -6.69
N MET A 31 -11.26 -0.93 -5.61
CA MET A 31 -12.61 -0.90 -5.07
C MET A 31 -12.91 0.53 -4.61
N ARG A 32 -14.03 1.11 -5.06
CA ARG A 32 -14.52 2.39 -4.54
C ARG A 32 -15.31 2.15 -3.26
N ASP A 33 -15.39 3.18 -2.43
CA ASP A 33 -16.17 3.17 -1.19
C ASP A 33 -15.84 2.00 -0.24
N PHE A 34 -14.56 1.54 -0.28
CA PHE A 34 -14.08 0.48 0.60
C PHE A 34 -14.05 0.91 2.06
N ALA A 35 -13.58 2.12 2.34
CA ALA A 35 -13.62 2.72 3.67
C ALA A 35 -14.63 3.87 3.71
N SER A 36 -15.42 3.96 4.79
CA SER A 36 -16.37 5.03 4.98
C SER A 36 -15.68 6.40 5.14
N ALA A 37 -16.40 7.48 4.86
CA ALA A 37 -15.89 8.83 5.05
C ALA A 37 -15.52 9.11 6.52
N ASP A 38 -16.29 8.57 7.47
CA ASP A 38 -16.01 8.65 8.91
C ASP A 38 -14.71 7.95 9.26
N LEU A 39 -14.51 6.70 8.80
CA LEU A 39 -13.27 5.96 9.02
C LEU A 39 -12.07 6.70 8.43
N CYS A 40 -12.20 7.23 7.22
CA CYS A 40 -11.16 8.04 6.59
C CYS A 40 -10.78 9.26 7.45
N ALA A 41 -11.77 9.99 7.98
CA ALA A 41 -11.53 11.15 8.82
C ALA A 41 -10.81 10.80 10.13
N ARG A 42 -11.21 9.72 10.80
CA ARG A 42 -10.55 9.23 12.02
C ARG A 42 -9.09 8.81 11.76
N LEU A 43 -8.83 8.13 10.65
CA LEU A 43 -7.47 7.72 10.26
C LEU A 43 -6.59 8.92 9.90
N ILE A 44 -7.13 9.94 9.23
CA ILE A 44 -6.41 11.21 8.97
C ILE A 44 -6.02 11.88 10.28
N ALA A 45 -6.93 11.93 11.27
CA ALA A 45 -6.63 12.53 12.57
C ALA A 45 -5.47 11.81 13.30
N LEU A 46 -5.38 10.48 13.19
CA LEU A 46 -4.26 9.71 13.74
C LEU A 46 -2.95 10.04 13.03
N ILE A 47 -2.95 10.14 11.70
CA ILE A 47 -1.76 10.50 10.90
C ILE A 47 -1.27 11.90 11.29
N GLU A 48 -2.19 12.87 11.46
CA GLU A 48 -1.83 14.24 11.83
C GLU A 48 -1.22 14.34 13.24
N LYS A 49 -1.61 13.43 14.15
CA LYS A 49 -1.14 13.42 15.53
C LYS A 49 0.32 13.00 15.68
N ASP A 50 0.76 11.99 14.88
CA ASP A 50 2.08 11.36 15.04
C ASP A 50 2.75 11.06 13.70
N ARG A 51 3.14 12.11 12.96
CA ARG A 51 3.84 11.97 11.69
C ARG A 51 5.31 12.38 11.80
N ARG A 52 6.14 11.73 11.01
CA ARG A 52 7.58 12.00 10.88
C ARG A 52 8.00 11.95 9.40
N PRO A 53 9.12 12.57 9.01
CA PRO A 53 9.65 12.41 7.66
C PRO A 53 9.81 10.92 7.30
N SER A 54 9.38 10.55 6.08
CA SER A 54 9.48 9.16 5.63
C SER A 54 10.93 8.74 5.40
N THR A 55 11.20 7.47 5.69
CA THR A 55 12.50 6.84 5.42
C THR A 55 12.37 5.85 4.25
N LEU A 56 13.49 5.49 3.64
CA LEU A 56 13.59 4.44 2.62
C LEU A 56 14.24 3.20 3.22
N ALA A 57 13.87 2.03 2.71
CA ALA A 57 14.47 0.76 3.11
C ALA A 57 15.92 0.69 2.60
N ASP A 58 16.16 0.75 1.30
CA ASP A 58 17.51 0.84 0.75
C ASP A 58 17.93 2.30 0.67
N ALA A 59 19.11 2.62 1.21
CA ALA A 59 19.64 3.97 1.18
C ALA A 59 19.74 4.45 -0.28
N SER A 60 18.99 5.48 -0.59
CA SER A 60 19.11 6.21 -1.85
C SER A 60 19.88 7.50 -1.58
N ASP A 61 20.89 7.80 -2.38
CA ASP A 61 21.57 9.10 -2.35
C ASP A 61 20.65 10.25 -2.80
N ASP A 62 19.47 9.91 -3.35
CA ASP A 62 18.46 10.89 -3.75
C ASP A 62 17.51 11.22 -2.57
N HIS A 63 17.83 12.24 -1.80
CA HIS A 63 16.99 12.77 -0.72
C HIS A 63 15.58 13.20 -1.18
N TYR A 64 15.36 13.36 -2.48
CA TYR A 64 14.05 13.69 -3.08
C TYR A 64 13.32 12.44 -3.59
N PHE A 65 13.80 11.23 -3.30
CA PHE A 65 13.17 9.99 -3.76
C PHE A 65 11.80 9.78 -3.12
N ARG A 66 11.70 9.97 -1.80
CA ARG A 66 10.45 9.96 -1.03
C ARG A 66 10.41 11.16 -0.10
N THR A 67 9.52 12.10 -0.38
CA THR A 67 9.44 13.38 0.36
C THR A 67 8.21 13.47 1.27
N SER A 68 7.42 12.40 1.38
CA SER A 68 6.24 12.30 2.25
C SER A 68 6.59 12.28 3.74
N GLU A 69 5.56 12.44 4.56
CA GLU A 69 5.60 12.11 5.99
C GLU A 69 4.93 10.74 6.22
N THR A 70 5.38 10.02 7.23
CA THR A 70 4.89 8.69 7.62
C THR A 70 4.45 8.68 9.08
N CYS A 71 3.38 7.95 9.35
CA CYS A 71 2.92 7.59 10.68
C CYS A 71 2.78 6.06 10.75
N ASP A 72 3.43 5.41 11.70
CA ASP A 72 3.18 4.01 12.02
C ASP A 72 1.99 3.98 12.99
N LEU A 73 0.87 3.43 12.53
CA LEU A 73 -0.40 3.49 13.26
C LEU A 73 -0.44 2.43 14.36
N ASP A 74 -0.86 2.85 15.56
CA ASP A 74 -1.03 1.94 16.70
C ASP A 74 -2.20 0.97 16.44
N ALA A 75 -1.91 -0.33 16.51
CA ALA A 75 -2.89 -1.40 16.30
C ALA A 75 -4.05 -1.38 17.32
N GLU A 76 -3.87 -0.74 18.49
CA GLU A 76 -4.90 -0.62 19.52
C GLU A 76 -5.93 0.48 19.23
N GLU A 77 -5.65 1.38 18.31
CA GLU A 77 -6.60 2.43 17.92
C GLU A 77 -7.84 1.84 17.23
N PRO A 78 -9.06 2.20 17.66
CA PRO A 78 -10.30 1.62 17.10
C PRO A 78 -10.44 1.76 15.59
N ALA A 79 -10.00 2.89 15.00
CA ALA A 79 -10.04 3.10 13.56
C ALA A 79 -9.06 2.18 12.81
N VAL A 80 -7.92 1.87 13.42
CA VAL A 80 -6.91 0.93 12.87
C VAL A 80 -7.47 -0.49 12.88
N ARG A 81 -8.04 -0.93 14.00
CA ARG A 81 -8.71 -2.25 14.10
C ARG A 81 -9.86 -2.40 13.10
N GLU A 82 -10.65 -1.36 12.90
CA GLU A 82 -11.74 -1.37 11.92
C GLU A 82 -11.21 -1.56 10.50
N LEU A 83 -10.17 -0.82 10.10
CA LEU A 83 -9.58 -0.97 8.77
C LEU A 83 -8.90 -2.34 8.58
N GLU A 84 -8.20 -2.85 9.59
CA GLU A 84 -7.60 -4.19 9.57
C GLU A 84 -8.67 -5.29 9.38
N ALA A 85 -9.80 -5.18 10.08
CA ALA A 85 -10.91 -6.11 9.93
C ALA A 85 -11.51 -6.07 8.51
N LEU A 86 -11.69 -4.88 7.93
CA LEU A 86 -12.16 -4.72 6.55
C LEU A 86 -11.20 -5.35 5.54
N LEU A 87 -9.88 -5.13 5.72
CA LEU A 87 -8.85 -5.72 4.85
C LEU A 87 -8.82 -7.24 4.95
N ALA A 88 -8.85 -7.81 6.16
CA ALA A 88 -8.86 -9.25 6.38
C ALA A 88 -10.11 -9.91 5.76
N ALA A 89 -11.28 -9.31 5.94
CA ALA A 89 -12.53 -9.78 5.34
C ALA A 89 -12.50 -9.75 3.80
N LEU A 90 -11.79 -8.76 3.22
CA LEU A 90 -11.70 -8.60 1.78
C LEU A 90 -10.75 -9.61 1.13
N ASN A 91 -9.53 -9.77 1.67
CA ASN A 91 -8.43 -10.45 0.99
C ASN A 91 -8.17 -11.89 1.46
N GLY A 92 -8.70 -12.29 2.62
CA GLY A 92 -8.55 -13.63 3.18
C GLY A 92 -7.12 -14.01 3.62
N ILE A 93 -6.19 -13.05 3.62
CA ILE A 93 -4.84 -13.28 4.17
C ILE A 93 -4.93 -13.18 5.69
N ASP A 94 -4.29 -14.11 6.38
CA ASP A 94 -4.20 -14.06 7.83
C ASP A 94 -3.53 -12.74 8.27
N PRO A 95 -4.16 -11.94 9.15
CA PRO A 95 -3.60 -10.67 9.62
C PRO A 95 -2.20 -10.78 10.23
N THR A 96 -1.82 -11.94 10.77
CA THR A 96 -0.47 -12.17 11.32
C THR A 96 0.65 -12.05 10.29
N TYR A 97 0.35 -12.16 9.00
CA TYR A 97 1.29 -11.94 7.90
C TYR A 97 1.43 -10.44 7.53
N GLY A 98 0.66 -9.57 8.16
CA GLY A 98 0.61 -8.15 7.82
C GLY A 98 1.62 -7.31 8.60
N GLU A 99 2.34 -6.43 7.90
CA GLU A 99 3.05 -5.32 8.56
C GLU A 99 2.02 -4.38 9.24
N PRO A 100 2.40 -3.61 10.27
CA PRO A 100 1.53 -2.55 10.80
C PRO A 100 1.02 -1.62 9.69
N LEU A 101 -0.18 -1.07 9.87
CA LEU A 101 -0.71 -0.07 8.95
C LEU A 101 0.18 1.18 8.97
N GLN A 102 0.59 1.61 7.78
CA GLN A 102 1.38 2.82 7.63
C GLN A 102 0.54 3.94 7.02
N GLY A 103 0.32 5.02 7.77
CA GLY A 103 -0.23 6.26 7.29
C GLY A 103 0.83 7.09 6.55
N GLN A 104 0.44 7.78 5.47
CA GLN A 104 1.33 8.64 4.70
C GLN A 104 0.61 9.94 4.36
N ARG A 105 1.31 11.06 4.51
CA ARG A 105 0.85 12.40 4.18
C ARG A 105 1.80 13.03 3.16
N TYR A 106 1.22 13.68 2.15
CA TYR A 106 1.97 14.39 1.11
C TYR A 106 1.44 15.81 0.97
N GLU A 107 2.30 16.79 1.17
CA GLU A 107 2.04 18.21 0.89
C GLU A 107 2.28 18.56 -0.57
N VAL A 108 1.94 19.80 -0.93
CA VAL A 108 2.27 20.36 -2.25
C VAL A 108 3.78 20.26 -2.51
N GLY A 109 4.12 19.72 -3.67
CA GLY A 109 5.51 19.48 -4.08
C GLY A 109 6.04 18.11 -3.70
N GLN A 110 5.41 17.38 -2.77
CA GLN A 110 5.85 16.08 -2.32
C GLN A 110 5.38 14.95 -3.25
N GLU A 111 6.20 13.91 -3.34
CA GLU A 111 5.97 12.72 -4.16
C GLU A 111 6.71 11.50 -3.60
N PHE A 112 6.39 10.33 -4.11
CA PHE A 112 7.20 9.13 -3.95
C PHE A 112 7.53 8.62 -5.35
N LYS A 113 8.81 8.76 -5.76
CA LYS A 113 9.28 8.43 -7.11
C LYS A 113 9.00 6.97 -7.48
N PRO A 114 9.12 6.59 -8.77
CA PRO A 114 8.84 5.23 -9.21
C PRO A 114 9.63 4.20 -8.41
N HIS A 115 8.92 3.26 -7.78
CA HIS A 115 9.46 2.19 -6.94
C HIS A 115 8.58 0.94 -7.01
N CYS A 116 9.11 -0.17 -6.53
CA CYS A 116 8.35 -1.38 -6.20
C CYS A 116 8.31 -1.52 -4.67
N ASP A 117 7.28 -2.21 -4.16
CA ASP A 117 7.14 -2.42 -2.71
C ASP A 117 7.95 -3.61 -2.19
N TYR A 118 8.35 -4.52 -3.06
CA TYR A 118 9.23 -5.63 -2.68
C TYR A 118 10.66 -5.13 -2.44
N PHE A 119 11.37 -5.80 -1.54
CA PHE A 119 12.76 -5.48 -1.21
C PHE A 119 13.71 -6.08 -2.25
N ASN A 120 14.78 -5.34 -2.58
CA ASN A 120 15.82 -5.84 -3.47
C ASN A 120 16.62 -6.95 -2.78
N ARG A 121 16.69 -8.14 -3.39
CA ARG A 121 17.44 -9.29 -2.83
C ARG A 121 18.94 -9.04 -2.71
N ASP A 122 19.49 -8.20 -3.58
CA ASP A 122 20.89 -7.81 -3.60
C ASP A 122 21.13 -6.51 -2.80
N GLY A 123 20.07 -5.92 -2.23
CA GLY A 123 20.13 -4.70 -1.43
C GLY A 123 20.71 -4.93 -0.04
N GLN A 124 21.35 -3.89 0.51
CA GLN A 124 21.98 -3.95 1.84
C GLN A 124 20.97 -4.26 2.96
N ASP A 125 19.73 -3.84 2.79
CA ASP A 125 18.66 -3.98 3.79
C ASP A 125 17.87 -5.30 3.67
N TRP A 126 18.23 -6.18 2.70
CA TRP A 126 17.52 -7.45 2.53
C TRP A 126 17.45 -8.27 3.82
N HIS A 127 18.61 -8.49 4.47
CA HIS A 127 18.65 -9.25 5.72
C HIS A 127 17.83 -8.60 6.83
N LYS A 128 17.91 -7.28 6.95
CA LYS A 128 17.19 -6.52 7.97
C LYS A 128 15.66 -6.68 7.83
N TYR A 129 15.14 -6.61 6.63
CA TYR A 129 13.69 -6.58 6.41
C TYR A 129 13.08 -7.93 6.01
N CYS A 130 13.85 -8.87 5.51
CA CYS A 130 13.34 -10.13 4.97
C CYS A 130 13.77 -11.38 5.74
N SER A 131 14.69 -11.31 6.70
CA SER A 131 15.18 -12.48 7.44
C SER A 131 14.10 -13.17 8.27
N VAL A 132 13.15 -12.45 8.82
CA VAL A 132 12.06 -12.98 9.66
C VAL A 132 10.82 -13.26 8.81
N ALA A 133 10.17 -12.22 8.29
CA ALA A 133 8.86 -12.34 7.64
C ALA A 133 8.94 -12.62 6.13
N GLY A 134 10.12 -12.68 5.52
CA GLY A 134 10.28 -12.88 4.08
C GLY A 134 9.92 -11.64 3.26
N GLN A 135 9.62 -11.81 1.98
CA GLN A 135 9.31 -10.75 1.03
C GLN A 135 7.87 -10.23 1.17
N ARG A 136 7.60 -9.00 0.70
CA ARG A 136 6.25 -8.45 0.55
C ARG A 136 5.53 -9.12 -0.60
N THR A 137 4.35 -9.67 -0.32
CA THR A 137 3.52 -10.41 -1.28
C THR A 137 2.44 -9.55 -1.88
N TRP A 138 1.63 -8.92 -1.04
CA TRP A 138 0.53 -8.05 -1.45
C TRP A 138 0.66 -6.67 -0.83
N THR A 139 0.24 -5.66 -1.60
CA THR A 139 0.05 -4.28 -1.13
C THR A 139 -1.41 -3.89 -1.26
N PHE A 140 -1.97 -3.31 -0.21
CA PHE A 140 -3.28 -2.69 -0.17
C PHE A 140 -3.11 -1.23 0.24
N MET A 141 -3.49 -0.32 -0.64
CA MET A 141 -3.39 1.12 -0.42
C MET A 141 -4.78 1.74 -0.45
N VAL A 142 -5.14 2.47 0.60
CA VAL A 142 -6.42 3.18 0.72
C VAL A 142 -6.19 4.68 0.67
N TYR A 143 -6.84 5.37 -0.26
CA TYR A 143 -6.91 6.83 -0.27
C TYR A 143 -7.92 7.29 0.79
N LEU A 144 -7.51 8.23 1.65
CA LEU A 144 -8.36 8.73 2.71
C LEU A 144 -9.10 10.02 2.34
N ASN A 145 -8.64 10.72 1.30
CA ASN A 145 -9.26 11.95 0.83
C ASN A 145 -9.12 12.15 -0.68
N ALA A 146 -9.88 13.09 -1.22
CA ALA A 146 -9.64 13.65 -2.54
C ALA A 146 -8.49 14.68 -2.48
N VAL A 147 -7.80 14.85 -3.61
CA VAL A 147 -6.72 15.85 -3.77
C VAL A 147 -7.13 16.81 -4.89
N GLU A 148 -7.03 18.12 -4.65
CA GLU A 148 -7.48 19.14 -5.60
C GLU A 148 -6.71 19.07 -6.94
N ALA A 149 -5.39 18.80 -6.90
CA ALA A 149 -4.59 18.60 -8.10
C ALA A 149 -3.34 17.74 -7.83
N GLY A 150 -3.05 16.82 -8.73
CA GLY A 150 -1.91 15.89 -8.60
C GLY A 150 -2.20 14.73 -7.65
N GLY A 151 -1.17 14.18 -7.01
CA GLY A 151 -1.27 13.14 -5.98
C GLY A 151 -1.73 11.75 -6.46
N ALA A 152 -1.92 11.54 -7.75
CA ALA A 152 -2.33 10.25 -8.31
C ALA A 152 -1.26 9.16 -8.12
N THR A 153 -1.67 7.89 -8.15
CA THR A 153 -0.74 6.75 -8.19
C THR A 153 -0.73 6.16 -9.60
N ARG A 154 0.44 6.11 -10.24
CA ARG A 154 0.61 5.67 -11.61
C ARG A 154 1.40 4.38 -11.70
N PHE A 155 0.83 3.36 -12.33
CA PHE A 155 1.49 2.12 -12.73
C PHE A 155 1.91 2.23 -14.19
N LYS A 156 3.19 2.54 -14.44
CA LYS A 156 3.70 2.80 -15.79
C LYS A 156 3.63 1.56 -16.69
N ALA A 157 3.96 0.39 -16.15
CA ALA A 157 4.03 -0.86 -16.90
C ALA A 157 2.69 -1.29 -17.54
N VAL A 158 1.57 -0.84 -16.94
CA VAL A 158 0.20 -1.15 -17.39
C VAL A 158 -0.56 0.08 -17.87
N GLY A 159 0.09 1.25 -17.91
CA GLY A 159 -0.52 2.50 -18.39
C GLY A 159 -1.68 3.00 -17.53
N LYS A 160 -1.77 2.57 -16.26
CA LYS A 160 -2.91 2.91 -15.38
C LYS A 160 -2.53 3.98 -14.36
N THR A 161 -3.43 4.95 -14.18
CA THR A 161 -3.33 6.00 -13.17
C THR A 161 -4.61 6.03 -12.33
N PHE A 162 -4.46 6.02 -11.01
CA PHE A 162 -5.52 6.10 -10.03
C PHE A 162 -5.53 7.49 -9.40
N GLN A 163 -6.66 8.19 -9.51
CA GLN A 163 -6.87 9.45 -8.80
C GLN A 163 -7.25 9.18 -7.35
N PRO A 164 -6.77 10.01 -6.40
CA PRO A 164 -7.22 9.97 -5.02
C PRO A 164 -8.72 10.21 -4.92
N GLU A 165 -9.43 9.28 -4.31
CA GLU A 165 -10.86 9.38 -3.99
C GLU A 165 -11.04 8.86 -2.55
N PRO A 166 -11.81 9.53 -1.67
CA PRO A 166 -12.01 9.07 -0.31
C PRO A 166 -12.50 7.63 -0.25
N GLY A 167 -11.89 6.81 0.59
CA GLY A 167 -12.27 5.41 0.76
C GLY A 167 -11.92 4.46 -0.39
N LYS A 168 -11.27 4.95 -1.47
CA LYS A 168 -10.86 4.07 -2.57
C LYS A 168 -9.68 3.20 -2.18
N LEU A 169 -9.83 1.90 -2.36
CA LEU A 169 -8.77 0.90 -2.29
C LEU A 169 -8.15 0.66 -3.67
N VAL A 170 -6.83 0.53 -3.71
CA VAL A 170 -6.05 -0.04 -4.82
C VAL A 170 -5.14 -1.11 -4.24
N CYS A 171 -5.13 -2.33 -4.80
CA CYS A 171 -4.27 -3.39 -4.30
C CYS A 171 -3.64 -4.19 -5.44
N TRP A 172 -2.47 -4.77 -5.18
CA TRP A 172 -1.70 -5.51 -6.17
C TRP A 172 -0.84 -6.59 -5.56
N ASN A 173 -0.61 -7.66 -6.36
CA ASN A 173 0.34 -8.71 -6.03
C ASN A 173 1.75 -8.29 -6.47
N ASN A 174 2.69 -8.26 -5.53
CA ASN A 174 4.09 -7.93 -5.79
C ASN A 174 4.87 -9.09 -6.42
N ARG A 175 4.24 -10.26 -6.63
CA ARG A 175 4.84 -11.46 -7.19
C ARG A 175 4.23 -11.80 -8.54
N ARG A 176 5.01 -12.53 -9.34
CA ARG A 176 4.55 -13.22 -10.54
C ARG A 176 3.93 -14.58 -10.17
N PRO A 177 3.28 -15.27 -11.12
CA PRO A 177 2.79 -16.64 -10.90
C PRO A 177 3.88 -17.63 -10.45
N ASP A 178 5.14 -17.40 -10.85
CA ASP A 178 6.29 -18.20 -10.44
C ASP A 178 6.86 -17.80 -9.06
N GLN A 179 6.13 -16.99 -8.31
CA GLN A 179 6.45 -16.50 -6.97
C GLN A 179 7.66 -15.55 -6.90
N ARG A 180 8.28 -15.19 -8.02
CA ARG A 180 9.34 -14.18 -8.06
C ARG A 180 8.76 -12.77 -8.03
N GLU A 181 9.58 -11.81 -7.67
CA GLU A 181 9.25 -10.39 -7.66
C GLU A 181 8.77 -9.92 -9.04
N ASN A 182 7.76 -9.07 -9.06
CA ASN A 182 7.16 -8.57 -10.28
C ASN A 182 7.57 -7.12 -10.56
N PRO A 183 8.56 -6.85 -11.43
CA PRO A 183 8.98 -5.48 -11.76
C PRO A 183 7.89 -4.66 -12.47
N SER A 184 6.83 -5.31 -12.97
CA SER A 184 5.69 -4.58 -13.54
C SER A 184 4.84 -3.87 -12.48
N THR A 185 5.07 -4.15 -11.18
CA THR A 185 4.44 -3.44 -10.06
C THR A 185 5.04 -2.05 -9.80
N ILE A 186 6.08 -1.66 -10.56
CA ILE A 186 6.65 -0.31 -10.44
C ILE A 186 5.56 0.75 -10.54
N HIS A 187 5.45 1.55 -9.49
CA HIS A 187 4.44 2.59 -9.39
C HIS A 187 5.03 3.89 -8.83
N HIS A 188 4.33 4.99 -9.07
CA HIS A 188 4.74 6.34 -8.73
C HIS A 188 3.63 7.05 -7.97
N GLY A 189 3.87 7.44 -6.72
CA GLY A 189 3.06 8.41 -6.01
C GLY A 189 3.34 9.80 -6.52
N MET A 190 2.58 10.23 -7.54
CA MET A 190 2.82 11.46 -8.28
C MET A 190 2.71 12.69 -7.38
N LYS A 191 3.47 13.72 -7.74
CA LYS A 191 3.54 14.99 -7.02
C LYS A 191 2.17 15.60 -6.76
N VAL A 192 1.91 15.97 -5.51
CA VAL A 192 0.76 16.79 -5.13
C VAL A 192 1.01 18.22 -5.65
N ARG A 193 0.03 18.78 -6.35
CA ARG A 193 0.12 20.15 -6.93
C ARG A 193 -0.74 21.14 -6.16
N LYS A 194 -1.84 20.68 -5.55
CA LYS A 194 -2.72 21.50 -4.73
C LYS A 194 -3.46 20.61 -3.72
N GLY A 195 -3.59 21.08 -2.49
CA GLY A 195 -4.18 20.34 -1.38
C GLY A 195 -3.17 19.42 -0.68
N VAL A 196 -3.66 18.48 0.08
CA VAL A 196 -2.88 17.48 0.83
C VAL A 196 -3.43 16.09 0.51
N LYS A 197 -2.55 15.10 0.36
CA LYS A 197 -2.92 13.72 0.11
C LYS A 197 -2.65 12.88 1.35
N TYR A 198 -3.64 12.06 1.75
CA TYR A 198 -3.51 11.04 2.79
C TYR A 198 -3.79 9.66 2.22
N VAL A 199 -2.92 8.70 2.53
CA VAL A 199 -3.12 7.29 2.20
C VAL A 199 -2.70 6.42 3.37
N ILE A 200 -3.30 5.24 3.45
CA ILE A 200 -2.81 4.14 4.29
C ILE A 200 -2.33 3.02 3.39
N THR A 201 -1.23 2.41 3.76
CA THR A 201 -0.69 1.23 3.09
C THR A 201 -0.56 0.07 4.07
N LYS A 202 -1.05 -1.10 3.65
CA LYS A 202 -0.87 -2.40 4.29
C LYS A 202 -0.06 -3.28 3.38
N TRP A 203 1.02 -3.86 3.91
CA TRP A 203 1.81 -4.88 3.22
C TRP A 203 1.64 -6.22 3.92
N TYR A 204 1.46 -7.28 3.13
CA TYR A 204 1.51 -8.64 3.61
C TYR A 204 2.81 -9.32 3.20
N ARG A 205 3.30 -10.21 4.06
CA ARG A 205 4.59 -10.87 3.95
C ARG A 205 4.43 -12.34 3.57
N GLU A 206 5.55 -13.02 3.24
CA GLU A 206 5.58 -14.46 2.96
C GLU A 206 5.36 -15.32 4.20
N LYS A 207 5.73 -14.81 5.37
CA LYS A 207 5.64 -15.46 6.67
C LYS A 207 4.99 -14.51 7.66
N GLU A 208 4.65 -15.02 8.84
CA GLU A 208 4.13 -14.21 9.91
C GLU A 208 5.09 -13.06 10.23
N TRP A 209 4.50 -11.89 10.46
CA TRP A 209 5.21 -10.70 10.92
C TRP A 209 5.53 -10.92 12.40
N GLY A 210 6.74 -11.45 12.67
CA GLY A 210 7.21 -11.63 14.04
C GLY A 210 7.58 -10.29 14.67
N TRP A 211 7.12 -10.08 15.88
CA TRP A 211 7.54 -8.99 16.77
C TRP A 211 8.80 -9.39 17.51
#